data_d16359486c5afee9f1e78e6cfec6998c
#
_entry.id   d16359486c5afee9f1e78e6cfec6998c
#
_cell.length_a   1.000
_cell.length_b   1.000
_cell.length_c   1.000
_cell.angle_alpha   90.00
_cell.angle_beta   90.00
_cell.angle_gamma   90.00
#
_symmetry.space_group_name_H-M   'P 1'
#
loop_
_entity.id
_entity.type
_entity.pdbx_description
1 polymer ?
#
loop_
_entity_poly.entity_id
_entity_poly.type
_entity_poly.pdbx_seq_one_letter_code
_entity_poly.pdbx_strand_id
1 'polypeptide(L)'
;SGSLAFKLNNNQNGGESFFQTLGTDNAPYPFVTGGHQKVYANPTGGFRCDGTPLGDIEYSNTASSATIPDHSYADNGFCSVCGDVNPNFLTPAEDGWFELATATELTWWSHYAAKKDLGACARLTDDIDMQGVDNYAVIGGEFKPFYGSVDGQFHVISNLKINVPTQKGVGFIGVMNSIPTKEQAKDTDRDANPAFIRNLTLDESCSVTAQGYVGGILGMTSSWPGRVEVKNCVVRCSVTAVDAANAGGIHGCCMGSTCAIVVDNCGVTSTVTGPK
;
A
#
# COMPACT_ATOMS: atom_id res chain seq x y z
N SER A 1 -0.78 -31.61 -19.20
CA SER A 1 -1.85 -30.98 -19.98
C SER A 1 -2.78 -30.21 -19.05
N GLY A 2 -3.53 -29.24 -19.56
CA GLY A 2 -4.42 -28.38 -18.75
C GLY A 2 -3.82 -27.08 -18.24
N SER A 3 -2.52 -27.00 -17.99
CA SER A 3 -1.89 -25.79 -17.46
C SER A 3 -2.05 -24.55 -18.36
N LEU A 4 -2.10 -24.74 -19.67
CA LEU A 4 -2.28 -23.63 -20.60
C LEU A 4 -3.70 -23.07 -20.54
N ALA A 5 -4.75 -23.92 -20.50
CA ALA A 5 -6.13 -23.48 -20.33
C ALA A 5 -6.32 -22.72 -19.02
N PHE A 6 -5.74 -23.20 -17.93
CA PHE A 6 -5.77 -22.56 -16.64
C PHE A 6 -5.09 -21.17 -16.67
N LYS A 7 -3.89 -21.07 -17.24
CA LYS A 7 -3.17 -19.78 -17.39
C LYS A 7 -3.90 -18.78 -18.28
N LEU A 8 -4.50 -19.22 -19.38
CA LEU A 8 -5.29 -18.37 -20.27
C LEU A 8 -6.59 -17.87 -19.60
N ASN A 9 -7.08 -18.58 -18.60
CA ASN A 9 -8.15 -18.13 -17.70
C ASN A 9 -7.63 -17.28 -16.51
N ASN A 10 -6.47 -16.64 -16.63
CA ASN A 10 -5.86 -15.81 -15.57
C ASN A 10 -5.66 -16.56 -14.23
N ASN A 11 -5.31 -17.85 -14.30
CA ASN A 11 -5.17 -18.75 -13.15
C ASN A 11 -6.47 -18.92 -12.34
N GLN A 12 -7.61 -18.76 -12.96
CA GLN A 12 -8.91 -18.92 -12.32
C GLN A 12 -9.38 -20.40 -12.44
N ASN A 13 -9.64 -21.04 -11.30
CA ASN A 13 -10.21 -22.37 -11.25
C ASN A 13 -11.61 -22.39 -11.86
N GLY A 14 -11.82 -23.31 -12.84
CA GLY A 14 -13.08 -23.40 -13.56
C GLY A 14 -13.39 -22.21 -14.45
N GLY A 15 -12.39 -21.47 -14.91
CA GLY A 15 -12.53 -20.32 -15.80
C GLY A 15 -13.33 -20.65 -17.07
N GLU A 16 -14.03 -19.65 -17.61
CA GLU A 16 -15.08 -19.82 -18.64
C GLU A 16 -14.68 -19.28 -20.03
N SER A 17 -13.42 -18.90 -20.21
CA SER A 17 -12.94 -18.39 -21.51
C SER A 17 -12.21 -19.44 -22.33
N PHE A 18 -11.52 -20.37 -21.67
CA PHE A 18 -10.75 -21.43 -22.30
C PHE A 18 -11.03 -22.78 -21.64
N PHE A 19 -11.33 -23.79 -22.44
CA PHE A 19 -11.78 -25.12 -22.02
C PHE A 19 -10.86 -26.20 -22.58
N GLN A 20 -10.74 -27.33 -21.90
CA GLN A 20 -10.01 -28.50 -22.35
C GLN A 20 -10.49 -29.76 -21.62
N THR A 21 -10.93 -30.79 -22.35
CA THR A 21 -11.25 -32.10 -21.75
C THR A 21 -9.97 -32.90 -21.60
N LEU A 22 -9.43 -32.99 -20.42
CA LEU A 22 -8.13 -33.62 -20.16
C LEU A 22 -8.22 -35.13 -20.32
N GLY A 23 -7.21 -35.70 -21.01
CA GLY A 23 -7.11 -37.13 -21.28
C GLY A 23 -7.86 -37.61 -22.52
N THR A 24 -8.76 -36.82 -23.10
CA THR A 24 -9.56 -37.19 -24.25
C THR A 24 -9.41 -36.26 -25.45
N ASP A 25 -9.08 -35.00 -25.23
CA ASP A 25 -8.82 -34.05 -26.32
C ASP A 25 -7.50 -34.39 -27.00
N ASN A 26 -7.57 -34.70 -28.30
CA ASN A 26 -6.38 -34.99 -29.11
C ASN A 26 -5.60 -33.72 -29.49
N ALA A 27 -6.12 -32.53 -29.16
CA ALA A 27 -5.46 -31.27 -29.45
C ALA A 27 -4.60 -30.83 -28.24
N PRO A 28 -3.36 -30.36 -28.50
CA PRO A 28 -2.50 -29.87 -27.39
C PRO A 28 -2.90 -28.49 -26.88
N TYR A 29 -3.92 -27.85 -27.48
CA TYR A 29 -4.33 -26.47 -27.18
C TYR A 29 -5.72 -26.39 -26.57
N PRO A 30 -5.98 -25.39 -25.68
CA PRO A 30 -7.30 -25.10 -25.19
C PRO A 30 -8.25 -24.57 -26.27
N PHE A 31 -9.55 -24.75 -26.04
CA PHE A 31 -10.63 -24.31 -26.90
C PHE A 31 -11.40 -23.15 -26.30
N VAL A 32 -11.96 -22.27 -27.10
CA VAL A 32 -12.81 -21.16 -26.70
C VAL A 32 -14.31 -21.48 -26.74
N THR A 33 -14.66 -22.73 -27.08
CA THR A 33 -16.06 -23.15 -27.27
C THR A 33 -16.49 -24.16 -26.21
N GLY A 34 -17.76 -24.10 -25.79
CA GLY A 34 -18.37 -24.89 -24.73
C GLY A 34 -18.56 -26.41 -25.00
N GLY A 35 -17.88 -27.00 -26.01
CA GLY A 35 -17.86 -28.45 -26.23
C GLY A 35 -16.82 -29.18 -25.35
N HIS A 36 -16.01 -28.46 -24.60
CA HIS A 36 -14.95 -28.98 -23.73
C HIS A 36 -15.18 -28.62 -22.27
N GLN A 37 -14.47 -29.27 -21.36
CA GLN A 37 -14.68 -29.10 -19.93
C GLN A 37 -13.83 -27.95 -19.36
N LYS A 38 -14.27 -27.39 -18.24
CA LYS A 38 -13.48 -26.44 -17.44
C LYS A 38 -12.25 -27.14 -16.87
N VAL A 39 -11.18 -26.37 -16.69
CA VAL A 39 -9.93 -26.87 -16.11
C VAL A 39 -9.73 -26.27 -14.71
N TYR A 40 -9.36 -27.13 -13.80
CA TYR A 40 -9.07 -26.80 -12.40
C TYR A 40 -7.62 -27.17 -12.07
N ALA A 41 -6.98 -26.33 -11.29
CA ALA A 41 -5.68 -26.62 -10.68
C ALA A 41 -5.93 -27.21 -9.29
N ASN A 42 -5.40 -28.40 -9.05
CA ASN A 42 -5.55 -29.13 -7.79
C ASN A 42 -4.15 -29.28 -7.17
N PRO A 43 -3.73 -28.37 -6.27
CA PRO A 43 -2.44 -28.49 -5.63
C PRO A 43 -2.42 -29.67 -4.65
N THR A 44 -1.37 -30.48 -4.71
CA THR A 44 -1.23 -31.71 -3.88
C THR A 44 -1.12 -31.41 -2.38
N GLY A 45 -0.64 -30.21 -2.02
CA GLY A 45 -0.54 -29.71 -0.66
C GLY A 45 -1.69 -28.80 -0.22
N GLY A 46 -2.74 -28.61 -1.06
CA GLY A 46 -3.80 -27.64 -0.80
C GLY A 46 -3.39 -26.21 -1.09
N PHE A 47 -4.01 -25.25 -0.42
CA PHE A 47 -3.75 -23.82 -0.59
C PHE A 47 -3.26 -23.17 0.70
N ARG A 48 -2.46 -22.13 0.57
CA ARG A 48 -2.24 -21.17 1.65
C ARG A 48 -3.48 -20.27 1.81
N CYS A 49 -3.57 -19.57 2.93
CA CYS A 49 -4.67 -18.63 3.20
C CYS A 49 -4.75 -17.45 2.20
N ASP A 50 -3.70 -17.18 1.42
CA ASP A 50 -3.69 -16.19 0.33
C ASP A 50 -4.07 -16.79 -1.04
N GLY A 51 -4.49 -18.05 -1.07
CA GLY A 51 -4.83 -18.78 -2.29
C GLY A 51 -3.63 -19.32 -3.06
N THR A 52 -2.40 -19.14 -2.56
CA THR A 52 -1.21 -19.70 -3.20
C THR A 52 -1.24 -21.23 -3.11
N PRO A 53 -1.11 -21.97 -4.25
CA PRO A 53 -1.08 -23.41 -4.23
C PRO A 53 0.19 -23.94 -3.57
N LEU A 54 0.06 -25.05 -2.83
CA LEU A 54 1.16 -25.74 -2.17
C LEU A 54 1.45 -27.08 -2.86
N GLY A 55 2.73 -27.40 -3.03
CA GLY A 55 3.19 -28.60 -3.73
C GLY A 55 3.00 -28.54 -5.24
N ASP A 56 2.99 -29.73 -5.86
CA ASP A 56 2.78 -29.85 -7.31
C ASP A 56 1.32 -29.58 -7.67
N ILE A 57 1.10 -28.98 -8.84
CA ILE A 57 -0.24 -28.69 -9.35
C ILE A 57 -0.65 -29.78 -10.33
N GLU A 58 -1.67 -30.53 -9.97
CA GLU A 58 -2.36 -31.45 -10.89
C GLU A 58 -3.54 -30.71 -11.55
N TYR A 59 -3.66 -30.84 -12.87
CA TYR A 59 -4.79 -30.26 -13.59
C TYR A 59 -5.83 -31.32 -13.88
N SER A 60 -7.10 -31.03 -13.56
CA SER A 60 -8.23 -31.94 -13.82
C SER A 60 -9.45 -31.17 -14.34
N ASN A 61 -10.46 -31.92 -14.80
CA ASN A 61 -11.77 -31.37 -15.15
C ASN A 61 -12.74 -31.41 -13.96
N THR A 62 -12.30 -31.90 -12.81
CA THR A 62 -13.08 -31.92 -11.56
C THR A 62 -12.56 -30.83 -10.65
N ALA A 63 -13.47 -30.04 -10.07
CA ALA A 63 -13.12 -29.01 -9.09
C ALA A 63 -12.39 -29.62 -7.89
N SER A 64 -11.38 -28.92 -7.41
CA SER A 64 -10.69 -29.28 -6.16
C SER A 64 -11.66 -29.21 -4.98
N SER A 65 -11.61 -30.20 -4.10
CA SER A 65 -12.25 -30.13 -2.80
C SER A 65 -11.41 -29.38 -1.76
N ALA A 66 -10.17 -29.02 -2.10
CA ALA A 66 -9.30 -28.27 -1.22
C ALA A 66 -9.83 -26.83 -1.05
N THR A 67 -10.07 -26.45 0.18
CA THR A 67 -10.48 -25.08 0.56
C THR A 67 -9.27 -24.23 0.83
N ILE A 68 -9.41 -22.91 0.60
CA ILE A 68 -8.42 -21.93 1.06
C ILE A 68 -8.65 -21.77 2.57
N PRO A 69 -7.66 -22.04 3.43
CA PRO A 69 -7.82 -21.89 4.87
C PRO A 69 -7.96 -20.41 5.25
N ASP A 70 -8.58 -20.16 6.40
CA ASP A 70 -8.66 -18.83 6.98
C ASP A 70 -7.27 -18.31 7.39
N HIS A 71 -7.15 -16.98 7.48
CA HIS A 71 -5.94 -16.35 7.97
C HIS A 71 -5.71 -16.63 9.45
N SER A 72 -4.49 -16.98 9.82
CA SER A 72 -4.04 -17.10 11.21
C SER A 72 -3.32 -15.85 11.64
N TYR A 73 -4.02 -14.91 12.25
CA TYR A 73 -3.46 -13.63 12.66
C TYR A 73 -2.74 -13.74 14.01
N ALA A 74 -1.52 -13.19 14.06
CA ALA A 74 -0.72 -13.06 15.28
C ALA A 74 -1.07 -11.76 16.03
N ASP A 75 -0.52 -11.62 17.24
CA ASP A 75 -0.74 -10.46 18.13
C ASP A 75 -0.24 -9.12 17.57
N ASN A 76 0.55 -9.15 16.51
CA ASN A 76 1.01 -7.96 15.80
C ASN A 76 0.06 -7.50 14.68
N GLY A 77 -1.09 -8.14 14.51
CA GLY A 77 -2.09 -7.79 13.50
C GLY A 77 -1.80 -8.31 12.08
N PHE A 78 -0.83 -9.23 11.91
CA PHE A 78 -0.50 -9.83 10.61
C PHE A 78 -0.72 -11.32 10.59
N CYS A 79 -1.13 -11.85 9.44
CA CYS A 79 -1.20 -13.29 9.26
C CYS A 79 0.20 -13.91 9.29
N SER A 80 0.41 -14.89 10.18
CA SER A 80 1.68 -15.57 10.36
C SER A 80 2.13 -16.38 9.13
N VAL A 81 1.19 -16.70 8.23
CA VAL A 81 1.45 -17.51 7.04
C VAL A 81 1.72 -16.67 5.80
N CYS A 82 0.91 -15.66 5.50
CA CYS A 82 1.00 -14.88 4.26
C CYS A 82 1.35 -13.39 4.48
N GLY A 83 1.36 -12.92 5.73
CA GLY A 83 1.64 -11.52 6.05
C GLY A 83 0.51 -10.54 5.70
N ASP A 84 -0.70 -11.03 5.40
CA ASP A 84 -1.84 -10.14 5.18
C ASP A 84 -2.25 -9.45 6.48
N VAL A 85 -2.74 -8.22 6.35
CA VAL A 85 -3.12 -7.40 7.50
C VAL A 85 -4.51 -7.78 8.01
N ASN A 86 -4.63 -8.00 9.32
CA ASN A 86 -5.92 -8.24 9.98
C ASN A 86 -6.76 -6.95 9.98
N PRO A 87 -7.88 -6.89 9.27
CA PRO A 87 -8.69 -5.68 9.23
C PRO A 87 -9.35 -5.30 10.57
N ASN A 88 -9.36 -6.22 11.53
CA ASN A 88 -10.00 -6.04 12.85
C ASN A 88 -8.97 -5.93 13.99
N PHE A 89 -7.69 -5.69 13.69
CA PHE A 89 -6.67 -5.56 14.75
C PHE A 89 -6.87 -4.30 15.60
N LEU A 90 -7.12 -3.15 14.95
CA LEU A 90 -7.56 -1.94 15.63
C LEU A 90 -8.99 -1.60 15.20
N THR A 91 -9.75 -1.07 16.14
CA THR A 91 -11.06 -0.49 15.88
C THR A 91 -10.91 1.04 15.89
N PRO A 92 -11.40 1.75 14.86
CA PRO A 92 -11.36 3.20 14.88
C PRO A 92 -12.25 3.74 16.02
N ALA A 93 -11.88 4.89 16.53
CA ALA A 93 -12.69 5.64 17.52
C ALA A 93 -14.04 6.06 16.91
N GLU A 94 -14.96 6.59 17.72
CA GLU A 94 -16.31 6.97 17.28
C GLU A 94 -16.33 7.99 16.12
N ASP A 95 -15.28 8.79 15.97
CA ASP A 95 -15.10 9.76 14.90
C ASP A 95 -14.45 9.16 13.63
N GLY A 96 -14.21 7.84 13.61
CA GLY A 96 -13.63 7.11 12.48
C GLY A 96 -12.10 7.17 12.39
N TRP A 97 -11.40 7.74 13.37
CA TRP A 97 -9.94 7.83 13.39
C TRP A 97 -9.32 6.65 14.12
N PHE A 98 -8.25 6.09 13.56
CA PHE A 98 -7.40 5.15 14.28
C PHE A 98 -6.48 5.89 15.25
N GLU A 99 -6.41 5.41 16.49
CA GLU A 99 -5.51 5.90 17.52
C GLU A 99 -4.27 5.01 17.59
N LEU A 100 -3.10 5.62 17.47
CA LEU A 100 -1.82 4.91 17.35
C LEU A 100 -0.88 5.36 18.48
N ALA A 101 -0.51 4.44 19.37
CA ALA A 101 0.38 4.68 20.49
C ALA A 101 1.69 3.88 20.40
N THR A 102 1.76 2.87 19.54
CA THR A 102 2.87 1.92 19.48
C THR A 102 3.40 1.71 18.07
N ALA A 103 4.66 1.23 17.97
CA ALA A 103 5.26 0.84 16.70
C ALA A 103 4.46 -0.26 15.97
N THR A 104 3.88 -1.19 16.72
CA THR A 104 3.02 -2.25 16.15
C THR A 104 1.77 -1.67 15.51
N GLU A 105 1.08 -0.76 16.18
CA GLU A 105 -0.13 -0.11 15.67
C GLU A 105 0.17 0.77 14.47
N LEU A 106 1.25 1.57 14.51
CA LEU A 106 1.67 2.39 13.37
C LEU A 106 2.04 1.53 12.17
N THR A 107 2.75 0.41 12.37
CA THR A 107 3.09 -0.52 11.31
C THR A 107 1.84 -1.17 10.73
N TRP A 108 0.95 -1.68 11.58
CA TRP A 108 -0.31 -2.25 11.15
C TRP A 108 -1.14 -1.23 10.35
N TRP A 109 -1.29 -0.02 10.87
CA TRP A 109 -2.05 1.04 10.18
C TRP A 109 -1.45 1.37 8.82
N SER A 110 -0.12 1.42 8.68
CA SER A 110 0.53 1.68 7.40
C SER A 110 0.15 0.63 6.34
N HIS A 111 0.14 -0.64 6.71
CA HIS A 111 -0.29 -1.74 5.85
C HIS A 111 -1.79 -1.74 5.58
N TYR A 112 -2.60 -1.44 6.60
CA TYR A 112 -4.06 -1.32 6.46
C TYR A 112 -4.41 -0.18 5.49
N ALA A 113 -3.86 1.01 5.70
CA ALA A 113 -4.06 2.15 4.83
C ALA A 113 -3.58 1.87 3.39
N ALA A 114 -2.43 1.19 3.21
CA ALA A 114 -1.91 0.88 1.88
C ALA A 114 -2.70 -0.19 1.12
N LYS A 115 -3.30 -1.17 1.82
CA LYS A 115 -3.88 -2.37 1.19
C LYS A 115 -5.39 -2.48 1.30
N LYS A 116 -6.01 -1.93 2.34
CA LYS A 116 -7.43 -2.11 2.64
C LYS A 116 -8.23 -0.81 2.50
N ASP A 117 -7.74 0.30 3.03
CA ASP A 117 -8.47 1.57 3.03
C ASP A 117 -7.54 2.78 2.92
N LEU A 118 -7.38 3.30 1.72
CA LEU A 118 -6.60 4.52 1.45
C LEU A 118 -7.22 5.80 2.05
N GLY A 119 -8.41 5.72 2.66
CA GLY A 119 -9.05 6.80 3.39
C GLY A 119 -8.87 6.72 4.91
N ALA A 120 -8.16 5.70 5.42
CA ALA A 120 -8.01 5.44 6.85
C ALA A 120 -7.28 6.58 7.57
N CYS A 121 -8.01 7.45 8.24
CA CYS A 121 -7.43 8.54 9.05
C CYS A 121 -6.79 8.00 10.34
N ALA A 122 -5.66 8.59 10.75
CA ALA A 122 -4.99 8.21 11.99
C ALA A 122 -4.49 9.40 12.77
N ARG A 123 -4.46 9.27 14.12
CA ARG A 123 -3.82 10.20 15.04
C ARG A 123 -2.88 9.47 15.99
N LEU A 124 -1.75 10.09 16.28
CA LEU A 124 -0.85 9.58 17.32
C LEU A 124 -1.40 9.98 18.68
N THR A 125 -1.29 9.08 19.64
CA THR A 125 -1.68 9.34 21.05
C THR A 125 -0.49 9.25 21.99
N ASP A 126 0.69 8.88 21.48
CA ASP A 126 1.96 8.83 22.18
C ASP A 126 3.13 9.01 21.21
N ASP A 127 4.33 9.26 21.73
CA ASP A 127 5.57 9.20 20.96
C ASP A 127 5.87 7.74 20.57
N ILE A 128 6.25 7.52 19.31
CA ILE A 128 6.42 6.16 18.78
C ILE A 128 7.88 5.91 18.42
N ASP A 129 8.49 4.93 19.08
CA ASP A 129 9.82 4.42 18.73
C ASP A 129 9.72 3.20 17.83
N MET A 130 10.15 3.35 16.57
CA MET A 130 10.14 2.30 15.55
C MET A 130 11.42 1.43 15.57
N GLN A 131 12.20 1.45 16.64
CA GLN A 131 13.42 0.67 16.71
C GLN A 131 13.17 -0.84 16.52
N GLY A 132 13.88 -1.44 15.57
CA GLY A 132 13.73 -2.87 15.23
C GLY A 132 12.53 -3.20 14.35
N VAL A 133 11.82 -2.20 13.84
CA VAL A 133 10.68 -2.36 12.93
C VAL A 133 11.06 -1.87 11.52
N ASP A 134 11.20 -2.81 10.58
CA ASP A 134 11.67 -2.54 9.22
C ASP A 134 10.57 -2.69 8.15
N ASN A 135 9.34 -2.98 8.54
CA ASN A 135 8.26 -3.31 7.62
C ASN A 135 7.16 -2.24 7.52
N TYR A 136 7.50 -0.97 7.76
CA TYR A 136 6.56 0.13 7.49
C TYR A 136 6.17 0.17 6.01
N ALA A 137 4.87 0.18 5.70
CA ALA A 137 4.39 0.19 4.33
C ALA A 137 4.34 1.62 3.77
N VAL A 138 4.82 1.82 2.55
CA VAL A 138 4.61 3.08 1.82
C VAL A 138 3.15 3.22 1.44
N ILE A 139 2.49 4.28 1.91
CA ILE A 139 1.05 4.49 1.76
C ILE A 139 0.76 5.33 0.52
N GLY A 140 -0.11 4.83 -0.33
CA GLY A 140 -0.52 5.51 -1.55
C GLY A 140 0.44 5.31 -2.72
N GLY A 141 -0.09 5.43 -3.93
CA GLY A 141 0.62 5.36 -5.20
C GLY A 141 0.04 6.34 -6.21
N GLU A 142 0.73 6.56 -7.33
CA GLU A 142 0.36 7.58 -8.33
C GLU A 142 -1.11 7.49 -8.79
N PHE A 143 -1.63 6.28 -8.97
CA PHE A 143 -3.00 6.04 -9.42
C PHE A 143 -3.95 5.57 -8.30
N LYS A 144 -3.44 5.46 -7.10
CA LYS A 144 -4.17 5.11 -5.87
C LYS A 144 -3.61 5.93 -4.71
N PRO A 145 -3.80 7.24 -4.71
CA PRO A 145 -3.29 8.10 -3.65
C PRO A 145 -4.01 7.83 -2.33
N PHE A 146 -3.30 8.04 -1.24
CA PHE A 146 -3.91 8.15 0.08
C PHE A 146 -4.76 9.43 0.12
N TYR A 147 -6.01 9.31 0.59
CA TYR A 147 -6.94 10.43 0.70
C TYR A 147 -7.48 10.63 2.13
N GLY A 148 -6.98 9.85 3.07
CA GLY A 148 -7.18 10.07 4.50
C GLY A 148 -6.35 11.23 5.02
N SER A 149 -6.35 11.41 6.33
CA SER A 149 -5.60 12.45 7.03
C SER A 149 -4.82 11.88 8.21
N VAL A 150 -3.73 12.56 8.58
CA VAL A 150 -2.91 12.18 9.73
C VAL A 150 -2.73 13.38 10.66
N ASP A 151 -2.96 13.17 11.95
CA ASP A 151 -2.66 14.13 13.01
C ASP A 151 -1.64 13.54 13.99
N GLY A 152 -0.43 14.03 13.98
CA GLY A 152 0.61 13.61 14.91
C GLY A 152 0.39 14.08 16.34
N GLN A 153 -0.57 14.97 16.59
CA GLN A 153 -0.87 15.55 17.91
C GLN A 153 0.37 16.08 18.66
N PHE A 154 1.37 16.54 17.90
CA PHE A 154 2.71 16.99 18.34
C PHE A 154 3.60 15.89 18.91
N HIS A 155 3.26 14.62 18.72
CA HIS A 155 4.10 13.49 19.04
C HIS A 155 5.24 13.31 18.06
N VAL A 156 6.23 12.55 18.49
CA VAL A 156 7.47 12.28 17.78
C VAL A 156 7.51 10.81 17.32
N ILE A 157 7.88 10.60 16.07
CA ILE A 157 8.28 9.28 15.58
C ILE A 157 9.80 9.23 15.51
N SER A 158 10.39 8.22 16.14
CA SER A 158 11.82 7.94 16.14
C SER A 158 12.13 6.59 15.50
N ASN A 159 13.36 6.42 15.02
CA ASN A 159 13.89 5.18 14.42
C ASN A 159 13.09 4.63 13.22
N LEU A 160 12.21 5.39 12.59
CA LEU A 160 11.50 4.99 11.38
C LEU A 160 12.48 4.89 10.21
N LYS A 161 12.58 3.71 9.59
CA LYS A 161 13.44 3.44 8.44
C LYS A 161 12.58 3.07 7.22
N ILE A 162 12.50 3.96 6.24
CA ILE A 162 11.87 3.70 4.95
C ILE A 162 12.98 3.59 3.90
N ASN A 163 13.26 2.37 3.42
CA ASN A 163 14.32 2.11 2.46
C ASN A 163 13.80 1.32 1.25
N VAL A 164 13.38 2.04 0.22
CA VAL A 164 12.79 1.49 -1.01
C VAL A 164 13.45 2.12 -2.25
N PRO A 165 14.74 1.84 -2.50
CA PRO A 165 15.58 2.54 -3.49
C PRO A 165 15.11 2.37 -4.95
N THR A 166 14.14 1.53 -5.22
CA THR A 166 13.56 1.30 -6.55
C THR A 166 12.17 1.92 -6.73
N GLN A 167 11.62 2.56 -5.68
CA GLN A 167 10.28 3.15 -5.69
C GLN A 167 10.36 4.68 -5.71
N LYS A 168 9.42 5.31 -6.44
CA LYS A 168 9.20 6.77 -6.45
C LYS A 168 7.97 7.14 -5.64
N GLY A 169 7.89 8.41 -5.21
CA GLY A 169 6.78 8.91 -4.42
C GLY A 169 6.78 8.31 -3.01
N VAL A 170 7.82 8.60 -2.23
CA VAL A 170 8.06 7.98 -0.93
C VAL A 170 8.28 9.05 0.14
N GLY A 171 7.67 8.85 1.28
CA GLY A 171 7.76 9.63 2.49
C GLY A 171 7.08 8.89 3.63
N PHE A 172 6.85 9.52 4.77
CA PHE A 172 5.94 8.97 5.77
C PHE A 172 4.59 8.62 5.13
N ILE A 173 4.05 9.49 4.31
CA ILE A 173 3.03 9.15 3.31
C ILE A 173 3.68 9.20 1.92
N GLY A 174 3.49 8.18 1.11
CA GLY A 174 4.10 8.10 -0.21
C GLY A 174 3.43 9.06 -1.21
N VAL A 175 2.19 8.78 -1.59
CA VAL A 175 1.44 9.61 -2.53
C VAL A 175 0.08 9.98 -1.95
N MET A 176 -0.27 11.25 -1.98
CA MET A 176 -1.49 11.78 -1.36
C MET A 176 -2.32 12.66 -2.30
N ASN A 177 -3.63 12.67 -2.08
CA ASN A 177 -4.58 13.62 -2.67
C ASN A 177 -5.79 13.75 -1.73
N SER A 178 -6.58 14.79 -1.82
CA SER A 178 -7.85 14.92 -1.08
C SER A 178 -9.02 14.19 -1.77
N ILE A 179 -8.83 13.70 -3.00
CA ILE A 179 -9.87 13.11 -3.84
C ILE A 179 -9.44 11.67 -4.19
N PRO A 180 -10.28 10.67 -3.89
CA PRO A 180 -9.89 9.27 -4.01
C PRO A 180 -9.78 8.77 -5.47
N THR A 181 -10.49 9.39 -6.42
CA THR A 181 -10.46 8.99 -7.82
C THR A 181 -10.39 10.16 -8.78
N LYS A 182 -9.79 9.94 -9.95
CA LYS A 182 -9.72 10.94 -11.02
C LYS A 182 -11.10 11.37 -11.53
N GLU A 183 -12.07 10.48 -11.50
CA GLU A 183 -13.44 10.74 -11.95
C GLU A 183 -14.15 11.70 -11.01
N GLN A 184 -14.01 11.51 -9.70
CA GLN A 184 -14.55 12.41 -8.67
C GLN A 184 -13.87 13.79 -8.71
N ALA A 185 -12.61 13.85 -9.14
CA ALA A 185 -11.87 15.11 -9.26
C ALA A 185 -12.45 16.08 -10.31
N LYS A 186 -13.35 15.64 -11.19
CA LYS A 186 -13.99 16.49 -12.20
C LYS A 186 -15.11 17.36 -11.64
N ASP A 187 -15.80 16.87 -10.60
CA ASP A 187 -17.05 17.44 -10.09
C ASP A 187 -16.92 18.00 -8.67
N THR A 188 -15.75 17.92 -8.05
CA THR A 188 -15.56 18.29 -6.63
C THR A 188 -14.73 19.58 -6.51
N ASP A 189 -15.16 20.47 -5.64
CA ASP A 189 -14.36 21.63 -5.25
C ASP A 189 -13.12 21.12 -4.48
N ARG A 190 -11.94 21.25 -5.11
CA ARG A 190 -10.67 20.77 -4.57
C ARG A 190 -10.28 21.39 -3.22
N ASP A 191 -10.82 22.54 -2.90
CA ASP A 191 -10.48 23.31 -1.71
C ASP A 191 -11.45 23.08 -0.55
N ALA A 192 -12.59 22.40 -0.79
CA ALA A 192 -13.65 22.23 0.21
C ALA A 192 -13.24 21.30 1.37
N ASN A 193 -12.51 20.23 1.08
CA ASN A 193 -12.09 19.23 2.08
C ASN A 193 -10.66 18.77 1.81
N PRO A 194 -9.64 19.53 2.22
CA PRO A 194 -8.26 19.13 2.03
C PRO A 194 -7.93 17.92 2.89
N ALA A 195 -7.22 16.95 2.32
CA ALA A 195 -6.54 15.93 3.10
C ALA A 195 -5.30 16.54 3.74
N PHE A 196 -4.96 16.14 4.96
CA PHE A 196 -3.85 16.77 5.68
C PHE A 196 -2.94 15.81 6.43
N ILE A 197 -1.70 16.26 6.63
CA ILE A 197 -0.75 15.72 7.60
C ILE A 197 -0.33 16.87 8.47
N ARG A 198 -0.52 16.76 9.78
CA ARG A 198 -0.20 17.88 10.68
C ARG A 198 0.37 17.43 12.03
N ASN A 199 1.03 18.38 12.71
CA ASN A 199 1.48 18.23 14.09
C ASN A 199 2.37 17.00 14.29
N LEU A 200 3.25 16.66 13.35
CA LEU A 200 4.08 15.45 13.35
C LEU A 200 5.56 15.80 13.33
N THR A 201 6.34 15.16 14.18
CA THR A 201 7.80 15.22 14.13
C THR A 201 8.39 13.87 13.74
N LEU A 202 9.27 13.87 12.71
CA LEU A 202 10.21 12.78 12.45
C LEU A 202 11.59 13.22 12.95
N ASP A 203 12.14 12.53 13.93
CA ASP A 203 13.42 12.91 14.54
C ASP A 203 14.64 12.52 13.69
N GLU A 204 15.84 12.84 14.20
CA GLU A 204 17.12 12.60 13.51
C GLU A 204 17.49 11.12 13.37
N SER A 205 16.87 10.23 14.15
CA SER A 205 17.10 8.78 14.06
C SER A 205 16.35 8.15 12.87
N CYS A 206 15.35 8.85 12.31
CA CYS A 206 14.60 8.39 11.15
C CYS A 206 15.41 8.52 9.84
N SER A 207 14.97 7.79 8.80
CA SER A 207 15.53 7.94 7.45
C SER A 207 14.53 7.53 6.37
N VAL A 208 14.53 8.27 5.25
CA VAL A 208 13.74 7.95 4.06
C VAL A 208 14.68 7.87 2.86
N THR A 209 14.77 6.70 2.24
CA THR A 209 15.57 6.46 1.02
C THR A 209 14.70 5.84 -0.06
N ALA A 210 14.70 6.45 -1.24
CA ALA A 210 13.91 5.96 -2.36
C ALA A 210 14.56 6.30 -3.71
N GLN A 211 14.00 5.82 -4.82
CA GLN A 211 14.49 6.14 -6.15
C GLN A 211 14.40 7.64 -6.43
N GLY A 212 13.24 8.26 -6.12
CA GLY A 212 13.02 9.68 -6.33
C GLY A 212 11.63 10.14 -5.90
N TYR A 213 11.36 11.45 -6.02
CA TYR A 213 10.16 12.10 -5.48
C TYR A 213 10.01 11.79 -3.98
N VAL A 214 11.07 12.10 -3.24
CA VAL A 214 11.23 11.72 -1.84
C VAL A 214 10.99 12.92 -0.95
N GLY A 215 10.15 12.75 0.05
CA GLY A 215 9.98 13.75 1.12
C GLY A 215 10.04 13.07 2.49
N GLY A 216 10.40 13.81 3.52
CA GLY A 216 10.34 13.26 4.88
C GLY A 216 8.89 12.93 5.26
N ILE A 217 7.98 13.87 5.06
CA ILE A 217 6.55 13.71 5.37
C ILE A 217 5.79 13.14 4.18
N LEU A 218 5.89 13.76 3.00
CA LEU A 218 5.10 13.41 1.83
C LEU A 218 5.99 13.26 0.61
N GLY A 219 5.98 12.09 0.00
CA GLY A 219 6.76 11.86 -1.21
C GLY A 219 6.23 12.65 -2.39
N MET A 220 4.95 12.53 -2.69
CA MET A 220 4.36 13.13 -3.87
C MET A 220 2.88 13.46 -3.66
N THR A 221 2.42 14.57 -4.24
CA THR A 221 0.98 14.78 -4.50
C THR A 221 0.64 14.21 -5.88
N SER A 222 -0.54 13.58 -6.02
CA SER A 222 -0.94 13.01 -7.30
C SER A 222 -1.23 14.10 -8.35
N SER A 223 -1.28 13.72 -9.63
CA SER A 223 -1.54 14.64 -10.74
C SER A 223 -3.00 15.10 -10.85
N TRP A 224 -3.89 14.62 -9.97
CA TRP A 224 -5.31 14.98 -10.02
C TRP A 224 -5.60 16.30 -9.30
N PRO A 225 -6.67 17.01 -9.68
CA PRO A 225 -7.15 18.12 -8.88
C PRO A 225 -7.46 17.67 -7.47
N GLY A 226 -6.97 18.40 -6.51
CA GLY A 226 -7.14 18.11 -5.08
C GLY A 226 -6.17 18.96 -4.27
N ARG A 227 -6.46 19.17 -2.98
CA ARG A 227 -5.63 19.97 -2.08
C ARG A 227 -5.14 19.12 -0.92
N VAL A 228 -3.85 19.17 -0.68
CA VAL A 228 -3.19 18.53 0.45
C VAL A 228 -2.58 19.62 1.32
N GLU A 229 -2.69 19.47 2.63
CA GLU A 229 -2.09 20.38 3.59
C GLU A 229 -1.08 19.65 4.48
N VAL A 230 0.13 20.19 4.60
CA VAL A 230 1.15 19.73 5.57
C VAL A 230 1.42 20.90 6.50
N LYS A 231 1.01 20.75 7.79
CA LYS A 231 1.06 21.86 8.76
C LYS A 231 1.73 21.44 10.07
N ASN A 232 2.49 22.37 10.67
CA ASN A 232 3.14 22.15 11.97
C ASN A 232 3.99 20.88 12.04
N CYS A 233 4.62 20.47 10.92
CA CYS A 233 5.45 19.27 10.89
C CYS A 233 6.93 19.62 10.99
N VAL A 234 7.70 18.77 11.66
CA VAL A 234 9.14 18.93 11.81
C VAL A 234 9.86 17.68 11.27
N VAL A 235 10.79 17.88 10.35
CA VAL A 235 11.61 16.80 9.78
C VAL A 235 13.08 17.03 10.14
N ARG A 236 13.64 16.13 10.92
CA ARG A 236 15.06 16.10 11.30
C ARG A 236 15.80 14.92 10.67
N CYS A 237 15.06 13.97 10.11
CA CYS A 237 15.57 12.74 9.54
C CYS A 237 16.35 12.95 8.23
N SER A 238 17.18 12.00 7.84
CA SER A 238 17.84 12.03 6.53
C SER A 238 16.85 11.64 5.41
N VAL A 239 16.87 12.40 4.31
CA VAL A 239 16.04 12.17 3.11
C VAL A 239 16.94 11.99 1.91
N THR A 240 16.88 10.82 1.25
CA THR A 240 17.77 10.47 0.14
C THR A 240 17.01 10.02 -1.10
N ALA A 241 17.24 10.70 -2.23
CA ALA A 241 16.88 10.20 -3.56
C ALA A 241 18.12 9.56 -4.20
N VAL A 242 18.02 8.30 -4.63
CA VAL A 242 19.17 7.57 -5.21
C VAL A 242 19.30 7.76 -6.72
N ASP A 243 18.29 8.27 -7.39
CA ASP A 243 18.26 8.54 -8.83
C ASP A 243 17.97 10.04 -9.09
N ALA A 244 18.14 10.50 -10.34
CA ALA A 244 17.95 11.89 -10.76
C ALA A 244 16.50 12.37 -10.64
N ALA A 245 16.01 12.54 -9.41
CA ALA A 245 14.66 12.98 -9.13
C ALA A 245 14.62 13.86 -7.87
N ASN A 246 13.49 14.52 -7.65
CA ASN A 246 13.33 15.51 -6.60
C ASN A 246 13.40 14.89 -5.19
N ALA A 247 14.13 15.54 -4.31
CA ALA A 247 14.15 15.27 -2.88
C ALA A 247 13.84 16.56 -2.11
N GLY A 248 13.02 16.47 -1.10
CA GLY A 248 12.67 17.59 -0.22
C GLY A 248 12.55 17.15 1.24
N GLY A 249 12.86 18.02 2.17
CA GLY A 249 12.74 17.69 3.60
C GLY A 249 11.29 17.36 3.99
N ILE A 250 10.32 18.15 3.55
CA ILE A 250 8.88 17.94 3.81
C ILE A 250 8.22 17.18 2.67
N HIS A 251 8.31 17.69 1.43
CA HIS A 251 7.59 17.22 0.26
C HIS A 251 8.54 17.07 -0.93
N GLY A 252 8.46 15.93 -1.62
CA GLY A 252 9.35 15.61 -2.73
C GLY A 252 8.91 16.21 -4.06
N CYS A 253 7.66 16.01 -4.47
CA CYS A 253 7.20 16.44 -5.79
C CYS A 253 5.69 16.66 -5.86
N CYS A 254 5.29 17.70 -6.58
CA CYS A 254 3.92 17.92 -7.02
C CYS A 254 3.79 17.45 -8.48
N MET A 255 2.95 16.45 -8.75
CA MET A 255 2.74 15.91 -10.09
C MET A 255 1.61 16.62 -10.80
N GLY A 256 1.95 17.27 -11.91
CA GLY A 256 0.98 17.97 -12.78
C GLY A 256 0.62 19.36 -12.32
N SER A 257 -0.11 20.07 -13.18
CA SER A 257 -0.46 21.50 -13.02
C SER A 257 -1.71 21.74 -12.16
N THR A 258 -2.43 20.71 -11.80
CA THR A 258 -3.73 20.80 -11.11
C THR A 258 -3.67 20.39 -9.65
N CYS A 259 -2.58 19.78 -9.19
CA CYS A 259 -2.39 19.48 -7.77
C CYS A 259 -2.13 20.76 -6.96
N ALA A 260 -2.63 20.80 -5.74
CA ALA A 260 -2.34 21.87 -4.80
C ALA A 260 -1.81 21.30 -3.49
N ILE A 261 -0.70 21.86 -3.02
CA ILE A 261 -0.16 21.56 -1.71
C ILE A 261 0.08 22.85 -0.94
N VAL A 262 -0.29 22.86 0.32
CA VAL A 262 0.04 23.93 1.26
C VAL A 262 1.00 23.35 2.31
N VAL A 263 2.18 23.93 2.42
CA VAL A 263 3.13 23.62 3.50
C VAL A 263 3.21 24.86 4.37
N ASP A 264 2.75 24.74 5.62
CA ASP A 264 2.62 25.85 6.54
C ASP A 264 3.20 25.52 7.91
N ASN A 265 3.96 26.45 8.48
CA ASN A 265 4.59 26.31 9.79
C ASN A 265 5.38 25.01 9.96
N CYS A 266 6.14 24.58 8.93
CA CYS A 266 6.94 23.36 8.95
C CYS A 266 8.43 23.68 9.08
N GLY A 267 9.14 22.85 9.85
CA GLY A 267 10.58 22.96 10.06
C GLY A 267 11.36 21.80 9.42
N VAL A 268 12.50 22.11 8.82
CA VAL A 268 13.43 21.12 8.25
C VAL A 268 14.83 21.38 8.76
N THR A 269 15.40 20.41 9.49
CA THR A 269 16.81 20.43 9.91
C THR A 269 17.54 19.17 9.42
N SER A 270 16.97 18.50 8.42
CA SER A 270 17.44 17.23 7.88
C SER A 270 18.55 17.40 6.83
N THR A 271 19.32 16.33 6.63
CA THR A 271 20.18 16.20 5.46
C THR A 271 19.35 15.68 4.28
N VAL A 272 19.22 16.50 3.22
CA VAL A 272 18.56 16.10 1.99
C VAL A 272 19.61 15.82 0.94
N THR A 273 19.64 14.60 0.42
CA THR A 273 20.64 14.15 -0.55
C THR A 273 19.95 13.71 -1.85
N GLY A 274 20.44 14.20 -2.97
CA GLY A 274 20.08 13.74 -4.31
C GLY A 274 21.33 13.47 -5.15
N PRO A 275 21.21 12.81 -6.30
CA PRO A 275 22.31 12.66 -7.22
C PRO A 275 22.78 14.03 -7.74
N LYS A 276 24.08 14.13 -8.01
CA LYS A 276 24.73 15.33 -8.57
C LYS A 276 24.45 15.44 -10.07
#